data_fd519a02e6f20c0d01aa685837f69bbf
#
_entry.id   fd519a02e6f20c0d01aa685837f69bbf
#
_cell.length_a   1.000
_cell.length_b   1.000
_cell.length_c   1.000
_cell.angle_alpha   90.00
_cell.angle_beta   90.00
_cell.angle_gamma   90.00
#
_symmetry.space_group_name_H-M   'P 1'
#
loop_
_entity.id
_entity.type
_entity.pdbx_description
1 polymer ?
#
loop_
_entity_poly.entity_id
_entity_poly.type
_entity_poly.pdbx_seq_one_letter_code
_entity_poly.pdbx_strand_id
1 'polypeptide(L)'
;PGVDVAVRSSATTEDSAEASFAGQYESYLNVSGESEIVEKWRRCVASMFTERSVGYHLENDMHPLDSSIAVVVMKMARSDKACSGVMFTIDPDSGHDGVIHIGSSYGLGELVVQGVVSPDTYTIWKEGLRMGKFPIVYRTLGGKEQMMVYNEESTNEVHTIQVSIDERKKWSLSKDECVSLAEMGLKIEDYFGMPMDIEWAKDGISNELFIVQARPETIHSKSSESKMMLYKIDEKLTSKLKKDGR
;
A
#
# COMPACT_ATOMS: atom_id res chain seq x y z
N PRO A 1 7.86 -25.46 15.33
CA PRO A 1 6.86 -24.45 15.03
C PRO A 1 6.95 -24.10 13.55
N GLY A 2 5.79 -24.12 12.87
CA GLY A 2 5.69 -23.74 11.46
C GLY A 2 5.92 -22.23 11.27
N VAL A 3 6.20 -21.82 10.03
CA VAL A 3 6.26 -20.42 9.65
C VAL A 3 4.83 -19.95 9.39
N ASP A 4 4.42 -18.85 10.01
CA ASP A 4 3.14 -18.23 9.73
C ASP A 4 3.18 -17.56 8.36
N VAL A 5 2.12 -17.74 7.57
CA VAL A 5 2.05 -17.25 6.20
C VAL A 5 0.76 -16.48 5.94
N ALA A 6 0.81 -15.59 4.96
CA ALA A 6 -0.36 -15.04 4.32
C ALA A 6 -0.70 -15.88 3.08
N VAL A 7 -1.98 -16.21 2.89
CA VAL A 7 -2.51 -16.89 1.71
C VAL A 7 -3.42 -15.87 1.01
N ARG A 8 -2.96 -15.35 -0.13
CA ARG A 8 -3.61 -14.22 -0.83
C ARG A 8 -3.99 -14.60 -2.25
N SER A 9 -5.12 -14.13 -2.70
CA SER A 9 -5.49 -14.17 -4.11
C SER A 9 -4.56 -13.30 -4.97
N SER A 10 -4.43 -13.66 -6.22
CA SER A 10 -3.80 -12.86 -7.27
C SER A 10 -4.50 -13.23 -8.59
N ALA A 11 -5.48 -12.46 -8.98
CA ALA A 11 -6.27 -12.73 -10.17
C ALA A 11 -5.81 -11.90 -11.36
N THR A 12 -5.97 -12.43 -12.56
CA THR A 12 -5.60 -11.73 -13.81
C THR A 12 -6.38 -10.45 -14.04
N THR A 13 -7.53 -10.31 -13.37
CA THR A 13 -8.41 -9.14 -13.44
C THR A 13 -8.21 -8.17 -12.28
N GLU A 14 -7.43 -8.54 -11.25
CA GLU A 14 -7.40 -7.82 -9.96
C GLU A 14 -6.82 -6.40 -10.05
N ASP A 15 -5.92 -6.13 -10.95
CA ASP A 15 -5.27 -4.82 -11.11
C ASP A 15 -5.29 -4.35 -12.56
N SER A 16 -6.39 -4.60 -13.29
CA SER A 16 -6.52 -4.13 -14.65
C SER A 16 -6.70 -2.61 -14.71
N ALA A 17 -6.19 -1.98 -15.76
CA ALA A 17 -6.35 -0.54 -15.98
C ALA A 17 -7.82 -0.11 -16.20
N GLU A 18 -8.71 -1.04 -16.54
CA GLU A 18 -10.11 -0.80 -16.84
C GLU A 18 -11.04 -1.00 -15.66
N ALA A 19 -10.71 -1.97 -14.77
CA ALA A 19 -11.49 -2.27 -13.58
C ALA A 19 -10.57 -2.76 -12.46
N SER A 20 -10.72 -2.20 -11.26
CA SER A 20 -9.97 -2.63 -10.07
C SER A 20 -10.82 -3.60 -9.26
N PHE A 21 -10.42 -4.85 -9.20
CA PHE A 21 -11.02 -5.87 -8.34
C PHE A 21 -10.51 -5.85 -6.90
N ALA A 22 -9.96 -4.72 -6.46
CA ALA A 22 -9.43 -4.58 -5.11
C ALA A 22 -10.47 -4.99 -4.05
N GLY A 23 -10.11 -5.92 -3.17
CA GLY A 23 -10.96 -6.41 -2.11
C GLY A 23 -12.12 -7.32 -2.56
N GLN A 24 -12.18 -7.76 -3.81
CA GLN A 24 -13.21 -8.68 -4.28
C GLN A 24 -12.95 -10.14 -3.89
N TYR A 25 -11.69 -10.51 -3.76
CA TYR A 25 -11.26 -11.86 -3.41
C TYR A 25 -10.77 -11.95 -1.96
N GLU A 26 -10.68 -13.16 -1.44
CA GLU A 26 -10.29 -13.42 -0.06
C GLU A 26 -8.77 -13.47 0.13
N SER A 27 -8.32 -12.95 1.27
CA SER A 27 -6.97 -13.09 1.77
C SER A 27 -7.00 -13.56 3.22
N TYR A 28 -6.14 -14.49 3.56
CA TYR A 28 -6.04 -15.06 4.90
C TYR A 28 -4.67 -14.79 5.47
N LEU A 29 -4.62 -14.20 6.64
CA LEU A 29 -3.39 -13.87 7.34
C LEU A 29 -3.13 -14.85 8.47
N ASN A 30 -1.88 -14.94 8.90
CA ASN A 30 -1.44 -15.75 10.04
C ASN A 30 -1.84 -17.24 9.96
N VAL A 31 -1.78 -17.80 8.76
CA VAL A 31 -2.09 -19.21 8.50
C VAL A 31 -0.88 -20.06 8.85
N SER A 32 -1.06 -21.16 9.61
CA SER A 32 0.02 -22.02 10.06
C SER A 32 -0.30 -23.49 9.86
N GLY A 33 0.68 -24.24 9.35
CA GLY A 33 0.54 -25.67 9.10
C GLY A 33 -0.05 -26.01 7.73
N GLU A 34 0.39 -27.16 7.19
CA GLU A 34 0.10 -27.58 5.81
C GLU A 34 -1.41 -27.73 5.53
N SER A 35 -2.14 -28.38 6.42
CA SER A 35 -3.59 -28.59 6.25
C SER A 35 -4.35 -27.28 6.15
N GLU A 36 -3.98 -26.30 6.98
CA GLU A 36 -4.64 -25.00 7.01
C GLU A 36 -4.29 -24.18 5.77
N ILE A 37 -3.04 -24.20 5.33
CA ILE A 37 -2.62 -23.55 4.09
C ILE A 37 -3.42 -24.08 2.90
N VAL A 38 -3.59 -25.41 2.79
CA VAL A 38 -4.39 -26.03 1.71
C VAL A 38 -5.86 -25.63 1.81
N GLU A 39 -6.42 -25.56 3.00
CA GLU A 39 -7.81 -25.14 3.20
C GLU A 39 -8.01 -23.66 2.81
N LYS A 40 -7.10 -22.76 3.25
CA LYS A 40 -7.18 -21.34 2.88
C LYS A 40 -6.91 -21.12 1.38
N TRP A 41 -6.03 -21.91 0.79
CA TRP A 41 -5.82 -21.90 -0.66
C TRP A 41 -7.12 -22.22 -1.41
N ARG A 42 -7.84 -23.28 -1.01
CA ARG A 42 -9.14 -23.62 -1.60
C ARG A 42 -10.16 -22.51 -1.45
N ARG A 43 -10.20 -21.86 -0.30
CA ARG A 43 -11.11 -20.73 -0.04
C ARG A 43 -10.75 -19.51 -0.89
N CYS A 44 -9.47 -19.20 -1.09
CA CYS A 44 -9.05 -18.14 -2.01
C CYS A 44 -9.57 -18.43 -3.43
N VAL A 45 -9.41 -19.67 -3.92
CA VAL A 45 -9.94 -20.03 -5.24
C VAL A 45 -11.48 -19.94 -5.27
N ALA A 46 -12.16 -20.43 -4.24
CA ALA A 46 -13.61 -20.38 -4.16
C ALA A 46 -14.17 -18.95 -4.09
N SER A 47 -13.37 -17.98 -3.63
CA SER A 47 -13.80 -16.59 -3.53
C SER A 47 -14.11 -15.93 -4.88
N MET A 48 -13.63 -16.49 -6.00
CA MET A 48 -14.04 -16.07 -7.35
C MET A 48 -15.53 -16.22 -7.60
N PHE A 49 -16.18 -17.15 -6.92
CA PHE A 49 -17.58 -17.53 -7.12
C PHE A 49 -18.50 -17.01 -6.00
N THR A 50 -18.04 -16.07 -5.20
CA THR A 50 -18.92 -15.38 -4.25
C THR A 50 -19.89 -14.47 -4.98
N GLU A 51 -21.06 -14.22 -4.38
CA GLU A 51 -22.07 -13.31 -4.93
C GLU A 51 -21.47 -11.93 -5.27
N ARG A 52 -20.61 -11.40 -4.38
CA ARG A 52 -19.91 -10.14 -4.59
C ARG A 52 -19.01 -10.17 -5.81
N SER A 53 -18.17 -11.21 -5.94
CA SER A 53 -17.23 -11.33 -7.07
C SER A 53 -17.98 -11.52 -8.39
N VAL A 54 -18.96 -12.39 -8.44
CA VAL A 54 -19.79 -12.64 -9.64
C VAL A 54 -20.57 -11.38 -10.04
N GLY A 55 -21.17 -10.68 -9.06
CA GLY A 55 -21.86 -9.40 -9.30
C GLY A 55 -20.95 -8.36 -9.93
N TYR A 56 -19.74 -8.21 -9.39
CA TYR A 56 -18.75 -7.27 -9.92
C TYR A 56 -18.28 -7.61 -11.35
N HIS A 57 -18.10 -8.90 -11.68
CA HIS A 57 -17.78 -9.31 -13.03
C HIS A 57 -18.90 -8.90 -14.01
N LEU A 58 -20.16 -9.18 -13.65
CA LEU A 58 -21.31 -8.86 -14.50
C LEU A 58 -21.51 -7.35 -14.68
N GLU A 59 -21.27 -6.55 -13.64
CA GLU A 59 -21.33 -5.08 -13.71
C GLU A 59 -20.27 -4.48 -14.66
N ASN A 60 -19.15 -5.18 -14.87
CA ASN A 60 -18.07 -4.75 -15.76
C ASN A 60 -18.08 -5.50 -17.11
N ASP A 61 -19.21 -6.13 -17.51
CA ASP A 61 -19.35 -6.88 -18.74
C ASP A 61 -18.34 -8.02 -18.92
N MET A 62 -17.86 -8.60 -17.79
CA MET A 62 -16.89 -9.69 -17.77
C MET A 62 -17.55 -11.00 -17.36
N HIS A 63 -17.15 -12.10 -18.00
CA HIS A 63 -17.64 -13.41 -17.58
C HIS A 63 -16.75 -13.98 -16.46
N PRO A 64 -17.31 -14.45 -15.34
CA PRO A 64 -16.50 -14.94 -14.21
C PRO A 64 -15.51 -16.07 -14.55
N LEU A 65 -15.80 -16.89 -15.57
CA LEU A 65 -14.94 -17.98 -16.02
C LEU A 65 -13.81 -17.53 -16.95
N ASP A 66 -13.81 -16.28 -17.41
CA ASP A 66 -12.72 -15.73 -18.22
C ASP A 66 -11.55 -15.23 -17.37
N SER A 67 -11.77 -15.12 -16.05
CA SER A 67 -10.74 -14.74 -15.08
C SER A 67 -9.98 -15.96 -14.60
N SER A 68 -8.67 -15.83 -14.43
CA SER A 68 -7.82 -16.83 -13.80
C SER A 68 -7.31 -16.30 -12.46
N ILE A 69 -7.23 -17.17 -11.45
CA ILE A 69 -6.72 -16.84 -10.14
C ILE A 69 -5.50 -17.69 -9.79
N ALA A 70 -4.46 -17.05 -9.35
CA ALA A 70 -3.36 -17.65 -8.62
C ALA A 70 -3.53 -17.41 -7.12
N VAL A 71 -2.86 -18.19 -6.32
CA VAL A 71 -2.80 -17.98 -4.86
C VAL A 71 -1.35 -17.89 -4.45
N VAL A 72 -1.01 -16.77 -3.81
CA VAL A 72 0.33 -16.51 -3.29
C VAL A 72 0.38 -16.91 -1.82
N VAL A 73 1.32 -17.76 -1.46
CA VAL A 73 1.63 -18.12 -0.08
C VAL A 73 2.95 -17.44 0.28
N MET A 74 2.91 -16.46 1.18
CA MET A 74 4.07 -15.66 1.55
C MET A 74 4.25 -15.63 3.06
N LYS A 75 5.50 -15.58 3.52
CA LYS A 75 5.82 -15.45 4.95
C LYS A 75 5.18 -14.18 5.51
N MET A 76 4.56 -14.28 6.70
CA MET A 76 4.05 -13.12 7.41
C MET A 76 5.16 -12.21 7.88
N ALA A 77 5.01 -10.90 7.62
CA ALA A 77 5.72 -9.87 8.35
C ALA A 77 4.95 -9.56 9.64
N ARG A 78 5.61 -9.67 10.79
CA ARG A 78 5.00 -9.48 12.11
C ARG A 78 4.81 -7.99 12.44
N SER A 79 4.03 -7.31 11.59
CA SER A 79 3.72 -5.89 11.77
C SER A 79 2.77 -5.64 12.95
N ASP A 80 2.07 -6.66 13.42
CA ASP A 80 1.33 -6.64 14.69
C ASP A 80 2.20 -6.20 15.88
N LYS A 81 3.52 -6.39 15.80
CA LYS A 81 4.52 -5.97 16.80
C LYS A 81 5.29 -4.71 16.39
N ALA A 82 4.94 -4.08 15.28
CA ALA A 82 5.59 -2.89 14.76
C ALA A 82 4.59 -1.97 14.04
N CYS A 83 4.74 -1.78 12.75
CA CYS A 83 3.91 -0.90 11.95
C CYS A 83 3.82 -1.40 10.50
N SER A 84 2.85 -0.86 9.79
CA SER A 84 2.62 -1.13 8.38
C SER A 84 1.92 0.06 7.74
N GLY A 85 1.70 0.01 6.44
CA GLY A 85 0.99 1.07 5.77
C GLY A 85 1.00 0.99 4.26
N VAL A 86 0.74 2.13 3.66
CA VAL A 86 0.69 2.32 2.22
C VAL A 86 1.74 3.34 1.77
N MET A 87 2.19 3.20 0.55
CA MET A 87 3.11 4.15 -0.08
C MET A 87 2.70 4.37 -1.52
N PHE A 88 2.54 5.64 -1.89
CA PHE A 88 2.29 6.05 -3.27
C PHE A 88 3.55 6.69 -3.83
N THR A 89 3.98 6.28 -5.01
CA THR A 89 5.10 6.93 -5.68
C THR A 89 4.68 8.20 -6.46
N ILE A 90 3.58 8.76 -6.06
CA ILE A 90 2.99 10.03 -6.53
C ILE A 90 2.23 10.63 -5.35
N ASP A 91 2.00 11.92 -5.33
CA ASP A 91 1.06 12.51 -4.37
C ASP A 91 -0.37 12.10 -4.73
N PRO A 92 -1.08 11.34 -3.86
CA PRO A 92 -2.40 10.81 -4.17
C PRO A 92 -3.49 11.89 -4.27
N ASP A 93 -3.28 13.07 -3.70
CA ASP A 93 -4.26 14.15 -3.71
C ASP A 93 -4.08 15.06 -4.94
N SER A 94 -2.84 15.48 -5.20
CA SER A 94 -2.54 16.46 -6.27
C SER A 94 -2.07 15.83 -7.58
N GLY A 95 -1.66 14.55 -7.56
CA GLY A 95 -1.03 13.89 -8.70
C GLY A 95 0.38 14.40 -9.01
N HIS A 96 1.05 15.05 -8.04
CA HIS A 96 2.43 15.50 -8.22
C HIS A 96 3.40 14.31 -8.18
N ASP A 97 4.11 14.09 -9.29
CA ASP A 97 4.97 12.93 -9.51
C ASP A 97 6.42 13.08 -8.98
N GLY A 98 6.78 14.27 -8.50
CA GLY A 98 8.10 14.55 -7.91
C GLY A 98 8.28 14.06 -6.47
N VAL A 99 7.26 13.44 -5.86
CA VAL A 99 7.28 12.99 -4.47
C VAL A 99 6.80 11.55 -4.30
N ILE A 100 7.18 10.96 -3.18
CA ILE A 100 6.63 9.71 -2.67
C ILE A 100 5.87 10.05 -1.39
N HIS A 101 4.64 9.56 -1.26
CA HIS A 101 3.82 9.72 -0.08
C HIS A 101 3.75 8.40 0.69
N ILE A 102 4.15 8.39 1.97
CA ILE A 102 4.14 7.22 2.84
C ILE A 102 3.14 7.45 3.97
N GLY A 103 2.17 6.56 4.10
CA GLY A 103 1.30 6.44 5.27
C GLY A 103 1.76 5.30 6.17
N SER A 104 1.74 5.49 7.49
CA SER A 104 2.20 4.51 8.46
C SER A 104 1.35 4.51 9.73
N SER A 105 0.95 3.33 10.19
CA SER A 105 0.29 3.17 11.49
C SER A 105 0.78 1.89 12.19
N TYR A 106 0.52 1.80 13.49
CA TYR A 106 0.85 0.59 14.26
C TYR A 106 -0.02 -0.59 13.86
N GLY A 107 0.54 -1.80 13.97
CA GLY A 107 -0.19 -3.05 13.74
C GLY A 107 -0.27 -3.48 12.28
N LEU A 108 -1.23 -4.34 11.99
CA LEU A 108 -1.52 -4.86 10.66
C LEU A 108 -2.10 -3.78 9.74
N GLY A 109 -1.81 -3.84 8.45
CA GLY A 109 -2.11 -2.81 7.46
C GLY A 109 -3.59 -2.57 7.16
N GLU A 110 -4.47 -3.49 7.51
CA GLU A 110 -5.90 -3.43 7.16
C GLU A 110 -6.58 -2.13 7.59
N LEU A 111 -6.32 -1.63 8.81
CA LEU A 111 -6.94 -0.39 9.28
C LEU A 111 -6.48 0.86 8.53
N VAL A 112 -5.26 0.84 8.00
CA VAL A 112 -4.73 1.93 7.15
C VAL A 112 -5.35 1.86 5.77
N VAL A 113 -5.36 0.67 5.16
CA VAL A 113 -5.95 0.44 3.82
C VAL A 113 -7.44 0.77 3.79
N GLN A 114 -8.17 0.44 4.86
CA GLN A 114 -9.60 0.74 5.00
C GLN A 114 -9.88 2.19 5.40
N GLY A 115 -8.87 3.01 5.70
CA GLY A 115 -9.04 4.40 6.13
C GLY A 115 -9.67 4.56 7.52
N VAL A 116 -9.63 3.53 8.35
CA VAL A 116 -10.23 3.54 9.70
C VAL A 116 -9.40 4.37 10.69
N VAL A 117 -8.10 4.43 10.50
CA VAL A 117 -7.17 5.18 11.36
C VAL A 117 -6.48 6.29 10.57
N SER A 118 -6.18 7.40 11.25
CA SER A 118 -5.36 8.47 10.69
C SER A 118 -3.88 8.14 10.85
N PRO A 119 -3.15 7.76 9.78
CA PRO A 119 -1.76 7.36 9.87
C PRO A 119 -0.82 8.55 10.04
N ASP A 120 0.41 8.30 10.47
CA ASP A 120 1.52 9.22 10.23
C ASP A 120 1.74 9.33 8.73
N THR A 121 2.02 10.52 8.23
CA THR A 121 2.31 10.72 6.80
C THR A 121 3.68 11.34 6.61
N TYR A 122 4.34 10.95 5.54
CA TYR A 122 5.67 11.43 5.16
C TYR A 122 5.68 11.70 3.66
N THR A 123 6.14 12.91 3.29
CA THR A 123 6.35 13.28 1.89
C THR A 123 7.83 13.32 1.61
N ILE A 124 8.26 12.53 0.64
CA ILE A 124 9.66 12.32 0.27
C ILE A 124 9.90 12.88 -1.12
N TRP A 125 10.85 13.77 -1.26
CA TRP A 125 11.25 14.34 -2.54
C TRP A 125 12.16 13.38 -3.31
N LYS A 126 11.70 12.90 -4.46
CA LYS A 126 12.38 11.89 -5.27
C LYS A 126 13.77 12.32 -5.75
N GLU A 127 13.90 13.55 -6.24
CA GLU A 127 15.19 14.03 -6.72
C GLU A 127 16.22 14.17 -5.60
N GLY A 128 15.78 14.63 -4.41
CA GLY A 128 16.62 14.65 -3.21
C GLY A 128 17.12 13.27 -2.82
N LEU A 129 16.23 12.26 -2.93
CA LEU A 129 16.56 10.86 -2.68
C LEU A 129 17.62 10.36 -3.69
N ARG A 130 17.42 10.60 -4.99
CA ARG A 130 18.37 10.25 -6.06
C ARG A 130 19.74 10.91 -5.88
N MET A 131 19.78 12.12 -5.32
CA MET A 131 21.02 12.86 -5.04
C MET A 131 21.70 12.44 -3.73
N GLY A 132 21.16 11.48 -2.98
CA GLY A 132 21.67 11.10 -1.65
C GLY A 132 21.57 12.22 -0.61
N LYS A 133 20.67 13.20 -0.79
CA LYS A 133 20.38 14.27 0.17
C LYS A 133 19.26 13.84 1.11
N PHE A 134 19.10 14.55 2.22
CA PHE A 134 17.96 14.32 3.11
C PHE A 134 16.65 14.66 2.40
N PRO A 135 15.80 13.66 2.06
CA PRO A 135 14.71 13.86 1.11
C PRO A 135 13.36 14.12 1.77
N ILE A 136 13.22 13.99 3.10
CA ILE A 136 11.93 14.18 3.78
C ILE A 136 11.59 15.67 3.82
N VAL A 137 10.60 16.09 3.02
CA VAL A 137 10.18 17.49 2.90
C VAL A 137 9.02 17.86 3.81
N TYR A 138 8.16 16.89 4.13
CA TYR A 138 7.02 17.12 5.02
C TYR A 138 6.65 15.85 5.77
N ARG A 139 6.08 15.99 6.96
CA ARG A 139 5.51 14.89 7.72
C ARG A 139 4.44 15.38 8.70
N THR A 140 3.40 14.58 8.89
CA THR A 140 2.30 14.84 9.82
C THR A 140 2.15 13.67 10.77
N LEU A 141 2.05 13.95 12.05
CA LEU A 141 1.77 12.95 13.06
C LEU A 141 0.29 12.61 13.05
N GLY A 142 -0.04 11.34 12.81
CA GLY A 142 -1.41 10.84 12.76
C GLY A 142 -2.01 10.55 14.12
N GLY A 143 -3.30 10.34 14.14
CA GLY A 143 -4.03 9.98 15.36
C GLY A 143 -3.72 8.58 15.87
N LYS A 144 -3.61 7.60 14.96
CA LYS A 144 -3.26 6.19 15.25
C LYS A 144 -4.00 5.61 16.46
N GLU A 145 -5.32 5.87 16.53
CA GLU A 145 -6.14 5.56 17.71
C GLU A 145 -6.19 4.08 18.03
N GLN A 146 -6.14 3.27 16.99
CA GLN A 146 -6.33 1.83 17.05
C GLN A 146 -5.25 1.12 16.25
N MET A 147 -4.94 -0.10 16.64
CA MET A 147 -4.11 -1.01 15.84
C MET A 147 -4.71 -2.42 15.87
N MET A 148 -4.51 -3.15 14.78
CA MET A 148 -4.93 -4.54 14.65
C MET A 148 -3.74 -5.45 14.96
N VAL A 149 -3.95 -6.40 15.85
CA VAL A 149 -2.92 -7.34 16.30
C VAL A 149 -3.46 -8.77 16.30
N TYR A 150 -2.59 -9.75 16.35
CA TYR A 150 -3.00 -11.15 16.54
C TYR A 150 -3.42 -11.41 17.96
N ASN A 151 -4.41 -12.30 18.12
CA ASN A 151 -4.75 -12.84 19.41
C ASN A 151 -3.65 -13.83 19.85
N GLU A 152 -3.03 -13.60 21.00
CA GLU A 152 -1.96 -14.47 21.50
C GLU A 152 -2.48 -15.87 21.90
N GLU A 153 -3.78 -16.00 22.19
CA GLU A 153 -4.41 -17.26 22.56
C GLU A 153 -4.92 -18.06 21.35
N SER A 154 -5.11 -17.39 20.20
CA SER A 154 -5.60 -18.01 18.95
C SER A 154 -4.75 -17.49 17.78
N THR A 155 -3.97 -18.37 17.16
CA THR A 155 -3.02 -17.99 16.09
C THR A 155 -3.66 -17.41 14.83
N ASN A 156 -4.98 -17.58 14.65
CA ASN A 156 -5.69 -17.23 13.40
C ASN A 156 -6.66 -16.08 13.55
N GLU A 157 -6.83 -15.54 14.76
CA GLU A 157 -7.74 -14.43 15.00
C GLU A 157 -6.98 -13.13 15.16
N VAL A 158 -7.49 -12.08 14.54
CA VAL A 158 -7.02 -10.71 14.71
C VAL A 158 -8.07 -9.93 15.51
N HIS A 159 -7.61 -9.00 16.32
CA HIS A 159 -8.49 -8.09 17.03
C HIS A 159 -7.90 -6.68 17.05
N THR A 160 -8.79 -5.71 17.23
CA THR A 160 -8.39 -4.30 17.30
C THR A 160 -8.25 -3.88 18.76
N ILE A 161 -7.12 -3.24 19.07
CA ILE A 161 -6.85 -2.67 20.39
C ILE A 161 -6.62 -1.15 20.28
N GLN A 162 -6.87 -0.45 21.40
CA GLN A 162 -6.58 0.98 21.50
C GLN A 162 -5.07 1.20 21.69
N VAL A 163 -4.50 2.14 20.93
CA VAL A 163 -3.13 2.58 21.09
C VAL A 163 -3.06 3.62 22.24
N SER A 164 -2.12 3.45 23.14
CA SER A 164 -1.97 4.39 24.26
C SER A 164 -1.65 5.81 23.77
N ILE A 165 -2.09 6.83 24.54
CA ILE A 165 -1.86 8.24 24.20
C ILE A 165 -0.37 8.54 24.00
N ASP A 166 0.49 7.91 24.79
CA ASP A 166 1.93 8.15 24.72
C ASP A 166 2.58 7.50 23.49
N GLU A 167 2.11 6.32 23.04
CA GLU A 167 2.53 5.72 21.78
C GLU A 167 2.03 6.53 20.57
N ARG A 168 0.81 7.03 20.62
CA ARG A 168 0.24 7.86 19.53
C ARG A 168 1.04 9.14 19.27
N LYS A 169 1.74 9.68 20.27
CA LYS A 169 2.63 10.85 20.14
C LYS A 169 3.98 10.55 19.50
N LYS A 170 4.31 9.27 19.32
CA LYS A 170 5.55 8.85 18.68
C LYS A 170 5.32 8.60 17.20
N TRP A 171 6.37 8.81 16.41
CA TRP A 171 6.37 8.40 15.00
C TRP A 171 6.44 6.88 14.89
N SER A 172 5.61 6.30 14.05
CA SER A 172 5.59 4.85 13.81
C SER A 172 6.79 4.38 12.98
N LEU A 173 7.38 5.27 12.17
CA LEU A 173 8.63 5.06 11.43
C LEU A 173 9.69 6.06 11.85
N SER A 174 10.93 5.62 11.90
CA SER A 174 12.11 6.48 11.96
C SER A 174 12.35 7.16 10.61
N LYS A 175 13.20 8.19 10.60
CA LYS A 175 13.56 8.89 9.35
C LYS A 175 14.31 7.98 8.39
N ASP A 176 15.19 7.12 8.90
CA ASP A 176 16.00 6.22 8.08
C ASP A 176 15.12 5.12 7.45
N GLU A 177 14.12 4.62 8.18
CA GLU A 177 13.13 3.69 7.65
C GLU A 177 12.27 4.32 6.56
N CYS A 178 11.85 5.58 6.73
CA CYS A 178 11.14 6.32 5.68
C CYS A 178 11.98 6.44 4.39
N VAL A 179 13.28 6.74 4.53
CA VAL A 179 14.21 6.82 3.39
C VAL A 179 14.36 5.47 2.72
N SER A 180 14.56 4.39 3.50
CA SER A 180 14.70 3.02 2.97
C SER A 180 13.44 2.57 2.23
N LEU A 181 12.24 2.84 2.78
CA LEU A 181 10.97 2.56 2.08
C LEU A 181 10.85 3.35 0.78
N ALA A 182 11.19 4.64 0.80
CA ALA A 182 11.14 5.48 -0.40
C ALA A 182 12.11 5.00 -1.48
N GLU A 183 13.30 4.51 -1.11
CA GLU A 183 14.25 3.89 -2.05
C GLU A 183 13.68 2.60 -2.69
N MET A 184 12.97 1.77 -1.90
CA MET A 184 12.28 0.59 -2.43
C MET A 184 11.18 1.01 -3.40
N GLY A 185 10.33 1.99 -3.03
CA GLY A 185 9.27 2.51 -3.87
C GLY A 185 9.79 3.10 -5.18
N LEU A 186 10.88 3.85 -5.13
CA LEU A 186 11.51 4.43 -6.33
C LEU A 186 12.03 3.35 -7.28
N LYS A 187 12.66 2.29 -6.75
CA LYS A 187 13.12 1.14 -7.56
C LYS A 187 11.94 0.42 -8.23
N ILE A 188 10.81 0.28 -7.53
CA ILE A 188 9.60 -0.34 -8.08
C ILE A 188 9.03 0.54 -9.19
N GLU A 189 8.88 1.85 -8.95
CA GLU A 189 8.43 2.80 -9.97
C GLU A 189 9.34 2.80 -11.20
N ASP A 190 10.65 2.86 -11.01
CA ASP A 190 11.62 2.84 -12.11
C ASP A 190 11.54 1.52 -12.92
N TYR A 191 11.25 0.38 -12.25
CA TYR A 191 11.08 -0.91 -12.92
C TYR A 191 9.80 -0.98 -13.76
N PHE A 192 8.67 -0.51 -13.24
CA PHE A 192 7.39 -0.54 -13.94
C PHE A 192 7.20 0.65 -14.87
N GLY A 193 7.97 1.73 -14.73
CA GLY A 193 7.90 2.94 -15.55
C GLY A 193 6.64 3.78 -15.34
N MET A 194 5.96 3.62 -14.20
CA MET A 194 4.72 4.33 -13.87
C MET A 194 4.55 4.49 -12.34
N PRO A 195 3.73 5.47 -11.89
CA PRO A 195 3.41 5.62 -10.47
C PRO A 195 2.78 4.35 -9.89
N MET A 196 3.14 4.02 -8.66
CA MET A 196 2.75 2.79 -7.98
C MET A 196 2.03 3.08 -6.66
N ASP A 197 1.04 2.25 -6.36
CA ASP A 197 0.39 2.06 -5.06
C ASP A 197 0.98 0.80 -4.41
N ILE A 198 1.58 0.97 -3.24
CA ILE A 198 2.42 -0.06 -2.61
C ILE A 198 1.96 -0.26 -1.17
N GLU A 199 1.69 -1.51 -0.81
CA GLU A 199 1.52 -1.92 0.58
C GLU A 199 2.86 -2.40 1.14
N TRP A 200 3.17 -2.00 2.36
CA TRP A 200 4.40 -2.36 3.03
C TRP A 200 4.16 -2.73 4.50
N ALA A 201 5.08 -3.50 5.09
CA ALA A 201 5.04 -3.90 6.48
C ALA A 201 6.44 -3.92 7.09
N LYS A 202 6.55 -3.53 8.36
CA LYS A 202 7.74 -3.72 9.18
C LYS A 202 7.55 -4.93 10.07
N ASP A 203 8.48 -5.86 10.04
CA ASP A 203 8.49 -7.01 10.94
C ASP A 203 9.04 -6.58 12.31
N GLY A 204 8.22 -6.68 13.36
CA GLY A 204 8.62 -6.30 14.72
C GLY A 204 9.59 -7.29 15.41
N ILE A 205 9.89 -8.43 14.77
CA ILE A 205 10.87 -9.40 15.27
C ILE A 205 12.24 -9.16 14.65
N SER A 206 12.30 -9.08 13.31
CA SER A 206 13.56 -8.85 12.58
C SER A 206 13.90 -7.37 12.40
N ASN A 207 12.94 -6.46 12.61
CA ASN A 207 13.01 -5.04 12.28
C ASN A 207 13.25 -4.73 10.79
N GLU A 208 12.99 -5.68 9.91
CA GLU A 208 13.11 -5.53 8.48
C GLU A 208 11.83 -4.95 7.87
N LEU A 209 12.00 -4.18 6.79
CA LEU A 209 10.91 -3.63 5.98
C LEU A 209 10.65 -4.53 4.79
N PHE A 210 9.38 -4.81 4.52
CA PHE A 210 8.94 -5.66 3.41
C PHE A 210 7.91 -4.93 2.55
N ILE A 211 8.03 -5.08 1.25
CA ILE A 211 6.96 -4.77 0.31
C ILE A 211 6.05 -6.00 0.23
N VAL A 212 4.77 -5.83 0.49
CA VAL A 212 3.80 -6.92 0.52
C VAL A 212 2.87 -6.94 -0.69
N GLN A 213 2.70 -5.79 -1.34
CA GLN A 213 2.00 -5.66 -2.62
C GLN A 213 2.48 -4.41 -3.35
N ALA A 214 2.49 -4.44 -4.67
CA ALA A 214 2.69 -3.26 -5.52
C ALA A 214 1.79 -3.37 -6.75
N ARG A 215 1.06 -2.29 -7.05
CA ARG A 215 0.17 -2.19 -8.21
C ARG A 215 0.27 -0.81 -8.85
N PRO A 216 -0.07 -0.66 -10.14
CA PRO A 216 -0.16 0.64 -10.77
C PRO A 216 -1.13 1.57 -10.03
N GLU A 217 -0.74 2.83 -9.84
CA GLU A 217 -1.67 3.86 -9.37
C GLU A 217 -2.59 4.25 -10.53
N THR A 218 -3.92 4.17 -10.35
CA THR A 218 -4.89 4.29 -11.45
C THR A 218 -5.68 5.59 -11.47
N ILE A 219 -5.68 6.37 -10.38
CA ILE A 219 -6.49 7.59 -10.25
C ILE A 219 -5.88 8.71 -11.10
N HIS A 220 -4.57 8.92 -10.98
CA HIS A 220 -3.85 10.00 -11.67
C HIS A 220 -3.19 9.57 -12.98
N SER A 221 -2.91 8.29 -13.18
CA SER A 221 -2.33 7.78 -14.42
C SER A 221 -3.24 7.97 -15.64
N LYS A 222 -4.58 8.06 -15.44
CA LYS A 222 -5.57 8.37 -16.50
C LYS A 222 -5.65 9.86 -16.86
N SER A 223 -5.01 10.76 -16.10
CA SER A 223 -5.12 12.21 -16.28
C SER A 223 -3.91 12.86 -16.99
N SER A 224 -3.19 12.13 -17.84
CA SER A 224 -2.01 12.64 -18.55
C SER A 224 -2.28 13.90 -19.38
N GLU A 225 -3.51 14.10 -19.87
CA GLU A 225 -3.90 15.33 -20.57
C GLU A 225 -4.03 16.54 -19.64
N SER A 226 -4.49 16.36 -18.41
CA SER A 226 -4.59 17.44 -17.41
C SER A 226 -3.22 17.86 -16.88
N LYS A 227 -2.27 16.92 -16.71
CA LYS A 227 -0.88 17.23 -16.33
C LYS A 227 -0.19 18.12 -17.35
N MET A 228 -0.36 17.85 -18.65
CA MET A 228 0.25 18.65 -19.72
C MET A 228 -0.27 20.12 -19.72
N MET A 229 -1.50 20.37 -19.25
CA MET A 229 -2.05 21.70 -19.10
C MET A 229 -1.45 22.47 -17.91
N LEU A 230 -1.24 21.81 -16.77
CA LEU A 230 -0.61 22.42 -15.57
C LEU A 230 0.86 22.78 -15.83
N TYR A 231 1.64 21.88 -16.44
CA TYR A 231 3.01 22.17 -16.84
C TYR A 231 3.12 23.33 -17.85
N LYS A 232 2.19 23.43 -18.80
CA LYS A 232 2.14 24.57 -19.75
C LYS A 232 1.78 25.89 -19.06
N ILE A 233 1.02 25.87 -17.97
CA ILE A 233 0.70 27.06 -17.17
C ILE A 233 1.93 27.51 -16.40
N ASP A 234 2.66 26.59 -15.77
CA ASP A 234 3.90 26.88 -15.03
C ASP A 234 5.02 27.39 -15.94
N GLU A 235 5.25 26.81 -17.10
CA GLU A 235 6.19 27.33 -18.08
C GLU A 235 5.83 28.74 -18.56
N LYS A 236 4.55 29.03 -18.75
CA LYS A 236 4.08 30.39 -19.10
C LYS A 236 4.29 31.38 -17.95
N LEU A 237 4.04 30.98 -16.70
CA LEU A 237 4.31 31.83 -15.53
C LEU A 237 5.82 32.08 -15.37
N THR A 238 6.63 31.03 -15.45
CA THR A 238 8.09 31.12 -15.33
C THR A 238 8.71 31.95 -16.46
N SER A 239 8.16 31.85 -17.67
CA SER A 239 8.61 32.68 -18.80
C SER A 239 8.21 34.16 -18.68
N LYS A 240 7.06 34.44 -18.05
CA LYS A 240 6.65 35.83 -17.75
C LYS A 240 7.51 36.45 -16.65
N LEU A 241 7.78 35.72 -15.56
CA LEU A 241 8.66 36.19 -14.49
C LEU A 241 10.09 36.47 -14.97
N LYS A 242 10.61 35.67 -15.92
CA LYS A 242 11.91 35.92 -16.55
C LYS A 242 11.91 37.14 -17.50
N LYS A 243 10.78 37.50 -18.10
CA LYS A 243 10.66 38.70 -18.98
C LYS A 243 10.49 39.99 -18.21
N ASP A 244 9.91 39.93 -17.01
CA ASP A 244 9.63 41.14 -16.20
C ASP A 244 10.81 41.51 -15.28
N GLY A 245 11.98 40.86 -15.39
CA GLY A 245 13.25 41.28 -14.77
C GLY A 245 13.22 41.37 -13.25
N ARG A 246 12.50 40.48 -12.58
CA ARG A 246 12.47 40.37 -11.12
C ARG A 246 12.89 39.00 -10.64
#